data_39b2fb7f7c183de6c55149acab76012e
#
_entry.id   39b2fb7f7c183de6c55149acab76012e
#
_cell.length_a   1.000
_cell.length_b   1.000
_cell.length_c   1.000
_cell.angle_alpha   90.00
_cell.angle_beta   90.00
_cell.angle_gamma   90.00
#
_symmetry.space_group_name_H-M   'P 1'
#
loop_
_entity.id
_entity.type
_entity.pdbx_description
1 polymer ?
#
loop_
_entity_poly.entity_id
_entity_poly.type
_entity_poly.pdbx_seq_one_letter_code
_entity_poly.pdbx_strand_id
1 'polypeptide(L)'
;GKDTGTVFMNVHFSSRKTDWATPWTLFRQWDTLQGPFTLDVCATAENAKCGHFFSPKDDGLSQNWSGVCWMNPPYGRAISHWIAKAVVEVNTAGVRRVVCLLPARTDTAWWHTFVIPHGAVRFLRGRIRFEGAAHPAPFPSAIVVFNNPSLQFLRDTRPNLAPPDGLLRKSHVREIVDS
;
A
#
# COMPACT_ATOMS: atom_id res chain seq x y z
N GLY A 1 2.43 -59.71 16.94
CA GLY A 1 2.83 -58.49 16.27
C GLY A 1 1.85 -57.39 16.58
N LYS A 2 2.25 -56.35 17.30
CA LYS A 2 1.44 -55.12 17.54
C LYS A 2 2.03 -54.06 16.63
N ASP A 3 1.27 -53.69 15.58
CA ASP A 3 1.58 -52.52 14.74
C ASP A 3 1.33 -51.26 15.56
N THR A 4 2.40 -50.58 15.89
CA THR A 4 2.36 -49.21 16.41
C THR A 4 2.30 -48.27 15.23
N GLY A 5 1.09 -47.92 14.82
CA GLY A 5 0.86 -46.87 13.82
C GLY A 5 1.36 -45.54 14.32
N THR A 6 2.46 -45.05 13.79
CA THR A 6 2.96 -43.71 13.99
C THR A 6 1.99 -42.74 13.33
N VAL A 7 1.20 -42.05 14.11
CA VAL A 7 0.37 -40.95 13.65
C VAL A 7 1.30 -39.78 13.36
N PHE A 8 1.62 -39.57 12.07
CA PHE A 8 2.22 -38.34 11.65
C PHE A 8 1.19 -37.22 11.84
N MET A 9 1.34 -36.45 12.90
CA MET A 9 0.68 -35.15 13.01
C MET A 9 1.17 -34.31 11.86
N ASN A 10 0.33 -34.14 10.84
CA ASN A 10 0.48 -33.06 9.89
C ASN A 10 0.33 -31.73 10.65
N VAL A 11 1.45 -31.20 11.10
CA VAL A 11 1.53 -29.83 11.53
C VAL A 11 1.34 -29.00 10.27
N HIS A 12 0.10 -28.63 9.97
CA HIS A 12 -0.16 -27.56 9.02
C HIS A 12 0.51 -26.30 9.56
N PHE A 13 1.75 -26.05 9.14
CA PHE A 13 2.29 -24.71 9.13
C PHE A 13 1.34 -23.90 8.26
N SER A 14 0.40 -23.18 8.85
CA SER A 14 -0.32 -22.14 8.16
C SER A 14 0.73 -21.12 7.75
N SER A 15 1.17 -21.19 6.50
CA SER A 15 1.95 -20.12 5.88
C SER A 15 1.12 -18.86 6.09
N ARG A 16 1.62 -17.92 6.91
CA ARG A 16 0.93 -16.65 7.12
C ARG A 16 0.73 -16.06 5.73
N LYS A 17 -0.53 -15.92 5.33
CA LYS A 17 -0.89 -15.34 4.05
C LYS A 17 -0.20 -13.97 3.96
N THR A 18 0.72 -13.81 3.03
CA THR A 18 1.46 -12.57 2.81
C THR A 18 0.91 -11.81 1.60
N ASP A 19 0.19 -12.50 0.71
CA ASP A 19 -0.32 -11.97 -0.54
C ASP A 19 -1.78 -11.57 -0.36
N TRP A 20 -2.02 -10.26 -0.40
CA TRP A 20 -3.31 -9.63 -0.19
C TRP A 20 -3.66 -8.84 -1.44
N ALA A 21 -4.41 -9.45 -2.39
CA ALA A 21 -4.75 -8.79 -3.64
C ALA A 21 -5.72 -7.61 -3.42
N THR A 22 -5.35 -6.44 -3.92
CA THR A 22 -6.14 -5.21 -3.79
C THR A 22 -7.52 -5.37 -4.44
N PRO A 23 -8.62 -5.00 -3.76
CA PRO A 23 -9.93 -4.92 -4.39
C PRO A 23 -9.93 -3.86 -5.50
N TRP A 24 -10.54 -4.19 -6.65
CA TRP A 24 -10.63 -3.26 -7.78
C TRP A 24 -11.36 -1.95 -7.44
N THR A 25 -12.35 -2.00 -6.58
CA THR A 25 -13.07 -0.79 -6.12
C THR A 25 -12.15 0.18 -5.40
N LEU A 26 -11.30 -0.33 -4.51
CA LEU A 26 -10.31 0.48 -3.80
C LEU A 26 -9.26 1.03 -4.77
N PHE A 27 -8.73 0.18 -5.65
CA PHE A 27 -7.74 0.61 -6.64
C PHE A 27 -8.28 1.75 -7.52
N ARG A 28 -9.47 1.59 -8.10
CA ARG A 28 -10.09 2.61 -8.97
C ARG A 28 -10.34 3.94 -8.24
N GLN A 29 -10.73 3.88 -6.97
CA GLN A 29 -10.88 5.08 -6.17
C GLN A 29 -9.58 5.86 -6.07
N TRP A 30 -8.49 5.17 -5.80
CA TRP A 30 -7.17 5.80 -5.66
C TRP A 30 -6.55 6.16 -7.02
N ASP A 31 -6.84 5.41 -8.06
CA ASP A 31 -6.47 5.77 -9.41
C ASP A 31 -7.09 7.10 -9.84
N THR A 32 -8.35 7.33 -9.49
CA THR A 32 -9.02 8.62 -9.71
C THR A 32 -8.41 9.75 -8.88
N LEU A 33 -8.05 9.50 -7.62
CA LEU A 33 -7.55 10.53 -6.69
C LEU A 33 -6.08 10.87 -6.89
N GLN A 34 -5.24 9.89 -7.21
CA GLN A 34 -3.78 10.00 -7.22
C GLN A 34 -3.11 9.56 -8.52
N GLY A 35 -3.85 8.90 -9.41
CA GLY A 35 -3.39 8.39 -10.68
C GLY A 35 -3.43 9.41 -11.83
N PRO A 36 -3.53 8.96 -13.08
CA PRO A 36 -3.64 7.54 -13.44
C PRO A 36 -2.35 6.76 -13.12
N PHE A 37 -2.51 5.55 -12.56
CA PHE A 37 -1.37 4.68 -12.29
C PHE A 37 -0.86 4.04 -13.57
N THR A 38 0.44 4.08 -13.78
CA THR A 38 1.11 3.59 -15.00
C THR A 38 1.92 2.33 -14.76
N LEU A 39 2.23 2.02 -13.50
CA LEU A 39 3.05 0.87 -13.12
C LEU A 39 2.54 0.26 -11.81
N ASP A 40 2.30 -1.06 -11.81
CA ASP A 40 2.12 -1.86 -10.61
C ASP A 40 3.46 -2.54 -10.28
N VAL A 41 4.14 -2.08 -9.24
CA VAL A 41 5.51 -2.48 -8.97
C VAL A 41 5.65 -3.88 -8.35
N CYS A 42 4.54 -4.47 -7.93
CA CYS A 42 4.54 -5.75 -7.22
C CYS A 42 3.22 -6.51 -7.47
N ALA A 43 3.17 -7.28 -8.54
CA ALA A 43 1.96 -8.00 -8.93
C ALA A 43 2.28 -9.33 -9.61
N THR A 44 1.25 -10.15 -9.79
CA THR A 44 1.25 -11.28 -10.73
C THR A 44 0.36 -10.93 -11.93
N ALA A 45 0.41 -11.73 -12.99
CA ALA A 45 -0.45 -11.52 -14.16
C ALA A 45 -1.94 -11.54 -13.79
N GLU A 46 -2.31 -12.34 -12.77
CA GLU A 46 -3.70 -12.51 -12.33
C GLU A 46 -4.23 -11.35 -11.48
N ASN A 47 -3.34 -10.65 -10.76
CA ASN A 47 -3.76 -9.61 -9.82
C ASN A 47 -3.26 -8.20 -10.15
N ALA A 48 -2.51 -8.03 -11.24
CA ALA A 48 -1.98 -6.75 -11.68
C ALA A 48 -3.09 -5.71 -11.89
N LYS A 49 -2.86 -4.51 -11.41
CA LYS A 49 -3.80 -3.40 -11.49
C LYS A 49 -3.49 -2.44 -12.65
N CYS A 50 -2.26 -2.50 -13.17
CA CYS A 50 -1.81 -1.72 -14.32
C CYS A 50 -1.44 -2.63 -15.49
N GLY A 51 -1.51 -2.09 -16.71
CA GLY A 51 -1.07 -2.83 -17.91
C GLY A 51 0.43 -3.11 -17.91
N HIS A 52 1.23 -2.23 -17.27
CA HIS A 52 2.63 -2.47 -16.98
C HIS A 52 2.78 -2.84 -15.51
N PHE A 53 3.42 -3.95 -15.23
CA PHE A 53 3.67 -4.43 -13.85
C PHE A 53 4.96 -5.24 -13.77
N PHE A 54 5.50 -5.35 -12.57
CA PHE A 54 6.62 -6.24 -12.26
C PHE A 54 6.12 -7.48 -11.52
N SER A 55 6.38 -8.64 -12.10
CA SER A 55 6.10 -9.94 -11.50
C SER A 55 7.24 -10.38 -10.57
N PRO A 56 7.06 -11.45 -9.77
CA PRO A 56 8.15 -12.03 -9.00
C PRO A 56 9.37 -12.42 -9.84
N LYS A 57 9.18 -12.77 -11.13
CA LYS A 57 10.28 -13.08 -12.05
C LYS A 57 11.07 -11.85 -12.44
N ASP A 58 10.40 -10.70 -12.54
CA ASP A 58 11.04 -9.43 -12.89
C ASP A 58 11.79 -8.84 -11.71
N ASP A 59 11.41 -9.21 -10.48
CA ASP A 59 11.93 -8.66 -9.23
C ASP A 59 11.84 -7.12 -9.17
N GLY A 60 10.65 -6.62 -8.86
CA GLY A 60 10.38 -5.17 -8.81
C GLY A 60 11.32 -4.38 -7.90
N LEU A 61 11.95 -5.03 -6.90
CA LEU A 61 12.95 -4.39 -6.04
C LEU A 61 14.25 -4.08 -6.79
N SER A 62 14.59 -4.86 -7.82
CA SER A 62 15.79 -4.68 -8.65
C SER A 62 15.56 -3.77 -9.85
N GLN A 63 14.30 -3.45 -10.17
CA GLN A 63 13.94 -2.64 -11.34
C GLN A 63 13.98 -1.13 -11.06
N ASN A 64 14.19 -0.34 -12.10
CA ASN A 64 13.94 1.09 -12.07
C ASN A 64 12.44 1.33 -12.28
N TRP A 65 11.85 2.17 -11.44
CA TRP A 65 10.45 2.53 -11.55
C TRP A 65 10.27 3.81 -12.36
N SER A 66 9.06 4.03 -12.87
CA SER A 66 8.75 5.24 -13.62
C SER A 66 7.26 5.60 -13.53
N GLY A 67 6.97 6.88 -13.74
CA GLY A 67 5.60 7.40 -13.81
C GLY A 67 4.92 7.50 -12.43
N VAL A 68 3.66 7.13 -12.38
CA VAL A 68 2.84 7.07 -11.17
C VAL A 68 2.64 5.61 -10.80
N CYS A 69 3.22 5.20 -9.68
CA CYS A 69 3.29 3.80 -9.29
C CYS A 69 2.24 3.43 -8.25
N TRP A 70 1.64 2.26 -8.44
CA TRP A 70 0.88 1.56 -7.42
C TRP A 70 1.74 0.50 -6.76
N MET A 71 1.67 0.37 -5.44
CA MET A 71 2.40 -0.64 -4.67
C MET A 71 1.51 -1.26 -3.60
N ASN A 72 1.24 -2.55 -3.74
CA ASN A 72 0.70 -3.40 -2.68
C ASN A 72 1.67 -4.55 -2.46
N PRO A 73 2.69 -4.38 -1.61
CA PRO A 73 3.77 -5.34 -1.47
C PRO A 73 3.35 -6.57 -0.67
N PRO A 74 4.10 -7.69 -0.68
CA PRO A 74 3.89 -8.78 0.24
C PRO A 74 4.00 -8.33 1.70
N TYR A 75 3.01 -8.70 2.53
CA TYR A 75 2.98 -8.33 3.94
C TYR A 75 3.75 -9.35 4.78
N GLY A 76 5.00 -9.07 5.05
CA GLY A 76 5.90 -9.94 5.79
C GLY A 76 7.23 -9.24 6.03
N ARG A 77 8.29 -10.02 6.17
CA ARG A 77 9.63 -9.47 6.44
C ARG A 77 10.14 -8.56 5.31
N ALA A 78 9.73 -8.81 4.07
CA ALA A 78 10.16 -8.04 2.91
C ALA A 78 9.50 -6.67 2.79
N ILE A 79 8.44 -6.36 3.55
CA ILE A 79 7.69 -5.11 3.41
C ILE A 79 8.57 -3.87 3.58
N SER A 80 9.52 -3.91 4.51
CA SER A 80 10.45 -2.81 4.76
C SER A 80 11.32 -2.48 3.55
N HIS A 81 11.75 -3.48 2.79
CA HIS A 81 12.53 -3.30 1.57
C HIS A 81 11.72 -2.61 0.47
N TRP A 82 10.45 -2.99 0.30
CA TRP A 82 9.55 -2.37 -0.66
C TRP A 82 9.29 -0.90 -0.34
N ILE A 83 9.08 -0.58 0.94
CA ILE A 83 8.84 0.79 1.38
C ILE A 83 10.11 1.64 1.24
N ALA A 84 11.26 1.11 1.62
CA ALA A 84 12.54 1.77 1.41
C ALA A 84 12.80 2.05 -0.09
N LYS A 85 12.52 1.06 -0.95
CA LYS A 85 12.62 1.21 -2.41
C LYS A 85 11.69 2.32 -2.91
N ALA A 86 10.44 2.39 -2.45
CA ALA A 86 9.52 3.46 -2.84
C ALA A 86 10.05 4.85 -2.49
N VAL A 87 10.63 5.03 -1.30
CA VAL A 87 11.26 6.29 -0.89
C VAL A 87 12.46 6.64 -1.76
N VAL A 88 13.28 5.67 -2.14
CA VAL A 88 14.41 5.89 -3.06
C VAL A 88 13.92 6.29 -4.45
N GLU A 89 12.96 5.57 -5.00
CA GLU A 89 12.48 5.78 -6.37
C GLU A 89 11.78 7.14 -6.56
N VAL A 90 11.03 7.65 -5.57
CA VAL A 90 10.40 8.97 -5.69
C VAL A 90 11.42 10.12 -5.72
N ASN A 91 12.66 9.87 -5.35
CA ASN A 91 13.75 10.83 -5.48
C ASN A 91 14.46 10.76 -6.85
N THR A 92 14.06 9.85 -7.71
CA THR A 92 14.54 9.76 -9.10
C THR A 92 13.70 10.64 -10.03
N ALA A 93 14.30 11.09 -11.14
CA ALA A 93 13.60 11.95 -12.11
C ALA A 93 12.44 11.24 -12.82
N GLY A 94 12.45 9.90 -12.88
CA GLY A 94 11.46 9.11 -13.60
C GLY A 94 10.16 8.86 -12.82
N VAL A 95 10.15 8.98 -11.51
CA VAL A 95 9.00 8.67 -10.67
C VAL A 95 8.33 9.94 -10.18
N ARG A 96 7.04 10.04 -10.39
CA ARG A 96 6.20 11.16 -9.96
C ARG A 96 5.71 10.98 -8.55
N ARG A 97 5.20 9.80 -8.25
CA ARG A 97 4.75 9.36 -6.92
C ARG A 97 4.64 7.85 -6.86
N VAL A 98 4.64 7.34 -5.63
CA VAL A 98 4.28 5.95 -5.33
C VAL A 98 3.13 5.97 -4.33
N VAL A 99 2.04 5.31 -4.65
CA VAL A 99 0.88 5.13 -3.77
C VAL A 99 0.87 3.70 -3.27
N CYS A 100 0.92 3.54 -1.97
CA CYS A 100 1.09 2.25 -1.32
C CYS A 100 -0.16 1.87 -0.53
N LEU A 101 -0.62 0.63 -0.65
CA LEU A 101 -1.57 0.01 0.26
C LEU A 101 -0.77 -0.81 1.29
N LEU A 102 -0.81 -0.41 2.55
CA LEU A 102 -0.01 -1.01 3.62
C LEU A 102 -0.87 -1.39 4.82
N PRO A 103 -0.49 -2.44 5.57
CA PRO A 103 -1.06 -2.66 6.90
C PRO A 103 -0.60 -1.51 7.81
N ALA A 104 -1.53 -0.95 8.59
CA ALA A 104 -1.24 0.18 9.47
C ALA A 104 -0.52 -0.29 10.75
N ARG A 105 0.71 -0.77 10.59
CA ARG A 105 1.57 -1.24 11.68
C ARG A 105 2.43 -0.11 12.22
N THR A 106 1.79 0.78 12.94
CA THR A 106 2.36 2.08 13.38
C THR A 106 3.46 1.98 14.42
N ASP A 107 3.68 0.81 15.00
CA ASP A 107 4.73 0.50 15.99
C ASP A 107 6.02 -0.06 15.36
N THR A 108 6.03 -0.30 14.05
CA THR A 108 7.17 -0.91 13.36
C THR A 108 8.28 0.09 13.04
N ALA A 109 9.53 -0.41 12.99
CA ALA A 109 10.67 0.41 12.61
C ALA A 109 10.51 1.04 11.22
N TRP A 110 10.02 0.28 10.22
CA TRP A 110 9.83 0.81 8.87
C TRP A 110 8.76 1.91 8.80
N TRP A 111 7.73 1.86 9.66
CA TRP A 111 6.73 2.93 9.74
C TRP A 111 7.37 4.24 10.19
N HIS A 112 8.19 4.18 11.24
CA HIS A 112 8.87 5.35 11.78
C HIS A 112 10.02 5.86 10.91
N THR A 113 10.76 4.95 10.27
CA THR A 113 11.92 5.32 9.43
C THR A 113 11.51 5.88 8.07
N PHE A 114 10.46 5.35 7.45
CA PHE A 114 10.12 5.68 6.06
C PHE A 114 8.77 6.35 5.91
N VAL A 115 7.73 5.88 6.60
CA VAL A 115 6.37 6.38 6.38
C VAL A 115 6.19 7.76 7.02
N ILE A 116 6.51 7.91 8.30
CA ILE A 116 6.32 9.17 9.02
C ILE A 116 7.10 10.33 8.37
N PRO A 117 8.40 10.20 8.07
CA PRO A 117 9.16 11.34 7.55
C PRO A 117 8.93 11.64 6.07
N HIS A 118 8.44 10.68 5.27
CA HIS A 118 8.41 10.81 3.81
C HIS A 118 7.02 10.66 3.19
N GLY A 119 6.05 10.07 3.89
CA GLY A 119 4.75 9.71 3.36
C GLY A 119 3.61 10.60 3.85
N ALA A 120 2.64 10.83 2.98
CA ALA A 120 1.32 11.33 3.38
C ALA A 120 0.42 10.12 3.66
N VAL A 121 -0.07 10.00 4.90
CA VAL A 121 -0.84 8.84 5.36
C VAL A 121 -2.33 9.12 5.37
N ARG A 122 -3.11 8.17 4.84
CA ARG A 122 -4.56 8.13 4.97
C ARG A 122 -4.97 6.78 5.56
N PHE A 123 -5.46 6.77 6.79
CA PHE A 123 -6.03 5.57 7.40
C PHE A 123 -7.38 5.25 6.77
N LEU A 124 -7.59 3.96 6.47
CA LEU A 124 -8.85 3.49 5.91
C LEU A 124 -9.79 3.09 7.03
N ARG A 125 -11.03 3.57 6.93
CA ARG A 125 -12.08 3.19 7.87
C ARG A 125 -12.50 1.74 7.62
N GLY A 126 -12.58 0.95 8.68
CA GLY A 126 -12.96 -0.47 8.64
C GLY A 126 -11.80 -1.37 8.17
N ARG A 127 -12.13 -2.62 7.92
CA ARG A 127 -11.18 -3.64 7.46
C ARG A 127 -11.41 -3.95 6.00
N ILE A 128 -10.33 -4.02 5.23
CA ILE A 128 -10.41 -4.38 3.81
C ILE A 128 -10.74 -5.86 3.70
N ARG A 129 -11.70 -6.18 2.83
CA ARG A 129 -11.87 -7.53 2.31
C ARG A 129 -11.10 -7.63 1.01
N PHE A 130 -9.90 -8.21 1.07
CA PHE A 130 -9.05 -8.40 -0.10
C PHE A 130 -9.67 -9.37 -1.09
N GLU A 131 -9.29 -9.32 -2.36
CA GLU A 131 -9.82 -10.21 -3.39
C GLU A 131 -9.55 -11.68 -3.04
N GLY A 132 -10.57 -12.51 -3.25
CA GLY A 132 -10.50 -13.93 -2.91
C GLY A 132 -10.48 -14.26 -1.42
N ALA A 133 -10.55 -13.26 -0.53
CA ALA A 133 -10.60 -13.49 0.90
C ALA A 133 -12.04 -13.78 1.38
N ALA A 134 -12.21 -14.81 2.21
CA ALA A 134 -13.50 -15.16 2.81
C ALA A 134 -13.94 -14.10 3.84
N HIS A 135 -12.99 -13.47 4.55
CA HIS A 135 -13.22 -12.53 5.64
C HIS A 135 -12.43 -11.24 5.45
N PRO A 136 -12.85 -10.14 6.08
CA PRO A 136 -12.03 -8.93 6.16
C PRO A 136 -10.67 -9.21 6.79
N ALA A 137 -9.68 -8.41 6.44
CA ALA A 137 -8.32 -8.54 6.97
C ALA A 137 -8.30 -8.41 8.51
N PRO A 138 -7.46 -9.18 9.21
CA PRO A 138 -7.32 -9.10 10.66
C PRO A 138 -6.52 -7.89 11.15
N PHE A 139 -6.19 -6.95 10.27
CA PHE A 139 -5.40 -5.74 10.55
C PHE A 139 -6.04 -4.52 9.89
N PRO A 140 -5.82 -3.31 10.44
CA PRO A 140 -6.18 -2.07 9.78
C PRO A 140 -5.23 -1.79 8.61
N SER A 141 -5.70 -0.99 7.66
CA SER A 141 -4.93 -0.60 6.48
C SER A 141 -4.82 0.91 6.32
N ALA A 142 -3.77 1.33 5.66
CA ALA A 142 -3.55 2.71 5.29
C ALA A 142 -3.11 2.82 3.84
N ILE A 143 -3.45 3.93 3.22
CA ILE A 143 -2.81 4.38 1.99
C ILE A 143 -1.70 5.37 2.36
N VAL A 144 -0.53 5.13 1.83
CA VAL A 144 0.63 6.00 2.00
C VAL A 144 1.06 6.51 0.63
N VAL A 145 1.16 7.82 0.50
CA VAL A 145 1.56 8.49 -0.75
C VAL A 145 2.95 9.09 -0.56
N PHE A 146 3.91 8.58 -1.30
CA PHE A 146 5.22 9.20 -1.44
C PHE A 146 5.24 10.03 -2.71
N ASN A 147 5.51 11.32 -2.60
CA ASN A 147 5.60 12.24 -3.73
C ASN A 147 7.04 12.59 -4.06
N ASN A 148 7.32 12.78 -5.33
CA ASN A 148 8.61 13.32 -5.75
C ASN A 148 8.75 14.75 -5.21
N PRO A 149 9.76 15.03 -4.38
CA PRO A 149 9.92 16.36 -3.75
C PRO A 149 10.19 17.46 -4.78
N SER A 150 10.85 17.15 -5.89
CA SER A 150 11.11 18.13 -6.96
C SER A 150 9.84 18.59 -7.68
N LEU A 151 8.75 17.81 -7.62
CA LEU A 151 7.47 18.14 -8.25
C LEU A 151 6.50 18.81 -7.26
N GLN A 152 6.74 18.77 -5.96
CA GLN A 152 5.97 19.52 -4.97
C GLN A 152 6.15 21.01 -5.13
N PHE A 153 7.36 21.46 -5.43
CA PHE A 153 7.67 22.86 -5.67
C PHE A 153 6.84 23.50 -6.79
N LEU A 154 6.50 22.71 -7.82
CA LEU A 154 5.65 23.17 -8.93
C LEU A 154 4.16 23.28 -8.57
N ARG A 155 3.71 22.68 -7.48
CA ARG A 155 2.33 22.75 -6.98
C ARG A 155 2.10 23.99 -6.13
N ASP A 156 3.06 24.37 -5.32
CA ASP A 156 2.98 25.54 -4.44
C ASP A 156 3.02 26.87 -5.22
N THR A 157 3.43 26.81 -6.49
CA THR A 157 3.42 27.96 -7.41
C THR A 157 2.12 28.11 -8.20
N ARG A 158 1.14 27.20 -8.07
CA ARG A 158 -0.20 27.35 -8.66
C ARG A 158 -1.16 27.92 -7.64
N PRO A 159 -1.81 29.07 -7.91
CA PRO A 159 -2.78 29.61 -7.00
C PRO A 159 -3.99 28.68 -6.86
N ASN A 160 -4.26 28.28 -5.64
CA ASN A 160 -5.53 27.80 -5.09
C ASN A 160 -6.44 26.98 -6.02
N LEU A 161 -6.22 25.67 -6.05
CA LEU A 161 -7.32 24.74 -6.24
C LEU A 161 -7.76 24.27 -4.85
N ALA A 162 -8.95 24.70 -4.44
CA ALA A 162 -9.57 24.29 -3.19
C ALA A 162 -9.56 22.77 -3.05
N PRO A 163 -9.33 22.23 -1.84
CA PRO A 163 -9.41 20.79 -1.61
C PRO A 163 -10.81 20.32 -1.98
N PRO A 164 -10.96 19.11 -2.58
CA PRO A 164 -12.27 18.56 -2.86
C PRO A 164 -13.08 18.49 -1.55
N ASP A 165 -14.31 18.99 -1.60
CA ASP A 165 -15.26 18.98 -0.50
C ASP A 165 -15.38 17.58 0.11
N GLY A 166 -15.00 17.44 1.36
CA GLY A 166 -15.02 16.18 2.13
C GLY A 166 -14.09 16.18 3.33
N LEU A 167 -13.28 17.21 3.52
CA LEU A 167 -12.55 17.42 4.76
C LEU A 167 -13.52 18.01 5.80
N LEU A 168 -13.76 17.25 6.87
CA LEU A 168 -14.49 17.69 8.06
C LEU A 168 -14.09 19.11 8.43
N ARG A 169 -15.02 20.06 8.34
CA ARG A 169 -14.83 21.41 8.83
C ARG A 169 -14.57 21.33 10.34
N LYS A 170 -13.71 22.18 10.86
CA LYS A 170 -13.40 22.30 12.30
C LYS A 170 -14.64 22.41 13.22
N SER A 171 -15.81 22.72 12.67
CA SER A 171 -17.10 22.77 13.38
C SER A 171 -17.64 21.40 13.77
N HIS A 172 -17.26 20.31 13.08
CA HIS A 172 -17.75 18.94 13.38
C HIS A 172 -16.93 18.23 14.47
N VAL A 173 -15.79 18.79 14.87
CA VAL A 173 -14.95 18.16 15.91
C VAL A 173 -15.54 18.38 17.31
N ARG A 174 -16.35 19.44 17.51
CA ARG A 174 -16.97 19.73 18.81
C ARG A 174 -18.14 18.81 19.16
N GLU A 175 -18.88 18.29 18.16
CA GLU A 175 -20.04 17.42 18.42
C GLU A 175 -19.68 15.97 18.81
N ILE A 176 -18.45 15.54 18.54
CA ILE A 176 -18.01 14.17 18.84
C ILE A 176 -17.38 14.05 20.25
N VAL A 177 -16.99 15.16 20.86
CA VAL A 177 -16.36 15.16 22.18
C VAL A 177 -17.36 15.29 23.32
N ASP A 178 -18.59 15.76 23.01
CA ASP A 178 -19.65 16.02 24.01
C ASP A 178 -20.81 15.00 23.98
N SER A 179 -20.61 13.82 23.33
CA SER A 179 -21.61 12.72 23.31
C SER A 179 -21.11 11.46 24.02
#